data_9e3474537abb1eccb82bcdc18916e01f
#
_entry.id   9e3474537abb1eccb82bcdc18916e01f
#
_cell.length_a   1.000
_cell.length_b   1.000
_cell.length_c   1.000
_cell.angle_alpha   90.00
_cell.angle_beta   90.00
_cell.angle_gamma   90.00
#
_symmetry.space_group_name_H-M   'P 1'
#
loop_
_entity.id
_entity.type
_entity.pdbx_description
1 polymer ?
#
loop_
_entity_poly.entity_id
_entity_poly.type
_entity_poly.pdbx_seq_one_letter_code
_entity_poly.pdbx_strand_id
1 'polypeptide(L)'
;TVIIEGENAVDAAVSTGAATDVFVTEKAAERFAHIVTACGYMDVYVHPITDKAAKHLSDTATSTGLFAVCRPVLWTAGKIMAGKPKLVSVPVLTSEPGNAGTLIRTSDAMGADGVIFAGETVDPLGCKVARASAGSLFHIPVARDPNIKDVLGKLRSSGMQVLATAADGEVDLADADLSQPTAWLFGNEAHGLGDLQDEADMRVRIPILG
;
A
#
# COMPACT_ATOMS: atom_id res chain seq x y z
N THR A 1 -0.05 12.01 -10.69
CA THR A 1 -1.42 12.37 -10.29
C THR A 1 -2.30 11.14 -10.36
N VAL A 2 -3.07 10.88 -9.33
CA VAL A 2 -3.98 9.74 -9.22
C VAL A 2 -5.37 10.25 -8.85
N ILE A 3 -6.40 9.65 -9.44
CA ILE A 3 -7.79 9.86 -9.03
C ILE A 3 -8.18 8.69 -8.13
N ILE A 4 -8.71 9.00 -6.96
CA ILE A 4 -9.21 8.03 -6.00
C ILE A 4 -10.69 8.25 -5.74
N GLU A 5 -11.39 7.21 -5.33
CA GLU A 5 -12.82 7.22 -5.03
C GLU A 5 -13.09 6.59 -3.66
N GLY A 6 -14.04 7.16 -2.94
CA GLY A 6 -14.59 6.61 -1.70
C GLY A 6 -14.09 7.27 -0.44
N GLU A 7 -14.87 7.11 0.63
CA GLU A 7 -14.71 7.81 1.91
C GLU A 7 -13.30 7.66 2.49
N ASN A 8 -12.87 6.42 2.78
CA ASN A 8 -11.60 6.17 3.47
C ASN A 8 -10.39 6.69 2.70
N ALA A 9 -10.38 6.50 1.37
CA ALA A 9 -9.26 6.92 0.53
C ALA A 9 -9.20 8.45 0.42
N VAL A 10 -10.34 9.11 0.22
CA VAL A 10 -10.40 10.58 0.10
C VAL A 10 -10.10 11.24 1.43
N ASP A 11 -10.65 10.73 2.55
CA ASP A 11 -10.36 11.25 3.88
C ASP A 11 -8.86 11.17 4.22
N ALA A 12 -8.24 10.01 3.97
CA ALA A 12 -6.80 9.85 4.15
C ALA A 12 -5.98 10.80 3.27
N ALA A 13 -6.35 10.95 2.01
CA ALA A 13 -5.63 11.86 1.10
C ALA A 13 -5.77 13.34 1.50
N VAL A 14 -6.93 13.76 1.99
CA VAL A 14 -7.15 15.13 2.48
C VAL A 14 -6.36 15.35 3.76
N SER A 15 -6.50 14.46 4.75
CA SER A 15 -5.86 14.60 6.07
C SER A 15 -4.33 14.56 6.02
N THR A 16 -3.76 13.86 5.05
CA THR A 16 -2.29 13.79 4.84
C THR A 16 -1.74 14.87 3.89
N GLY A 17 -2.61 15.72 3.34
CA GLY A 17 -2.20 16.76 2.38
C GLY A 17 -1.84 16.24 0.98
N ALA A 18 -2.18 15.00 0.66
CA ALA A 18 -1.96 14.41 -0.65
C ALA A 18 -3.00 14.84 -1.70
N ALA A 19 -4.21 15.21 -1.26
CA ALA A 19 -5.27 15.68 -2.13
C ALA A 19 -5.03 17.12 -2.57
N THR A 20 -5.27 17.42 -3.85
CA THR A 20 -5.28 18.81 -4.38
C THR A 20 -6.68 19.29 -4.67
N ASP A 21 -7.56 18.40 -5.09
CA ASP A 21 -8.93 18.70 -5.48
C ASP A 21 -9.85 17.57 -5.04
N VAL A 22 -11.03 17.91 -4.57
CA VAL A 22 -12.10 16.97 -4.24
C VAL A 22 -13.29 17.26 -5.14
N PHE A 23 -13.85 16.21 -5.74
CA PHE A 23 -15.05 16.26 -6.57
C PHE A 23 -16.16 15.51 -5.86
N VAL A 24 -17.31 16.16 -5.71
CA VAL A 24 -18.37 15.62 -4.87
C VAL A 24 -19.76 15.90 -5.46
N THR A 25 -20.64 14.88 -5.46
CA THR A 25 -22.05 15.09 -5.76
C THR A 25 -22.77 15.72 -4.57
N GLU A 26 -23.93 16.35 -4.80
CA GLU A 26 -24.72 16.97 -3.73
C GLU A 26 -25.02 15.98 -2.59
N LYS A 27 -25.49 14.77 -2.93
CA LYS A 27 -25.76 13.70 -1.94
C LYS A 27 -24.51 13.27 -1.18
N ALA A 28 -23.38 13.17 -1.87
CA ALA A 28 -22.12 12.80 -1.24
C ALA A 28 -21.58 13.93 -0.35
N ALA A 29 -21.77 15.18 -0.72
CA ALA A 29 -21.38 16.32 0.10
C ALA A 29 -22.13 16.35 1.44
N GLU A 30 -23.41 16.03 1.45
CA GLU A 30 -24.19 15.87 2.69
C GLU A 30 -23.71 14.67 3.51
N ARG A 31 -23.56 13.51 2.88
CA ARG A 31 -23.14 12.26 3.53
C ARG A 31 -21.75 12.35 4.12
N PHE A 32 -20.82 12.99 3.43
CA PHE A 32 -19.41 13.11 3.81
C PHE A 32 -19.04 14.55 4.18
N ALA A 33 -19.94 15.26 4.86
CA ALA A 33 -19.76 16.65 5.24
C ALA A 33 -18.48 16.90 6.06
N HIS A 34 -18.02 15.93 6.85
CA HIS A 34 -16.78 16.01 7.60
C HIS A 34 -15.55 16.16 6.67
N ILE A 35 -15.52 15.43 5.54
CA ILE A 35 -14.43 15.52 4.55
C ILE A 35 -14.47 16.89 3.84
N VAL A 36 -15.66 17.33 3.43
CA VAL A 36 -15.83 18.65 2.81
C VAL A 36 -15.35 19.76 3.76
N THR A 37 -15.66 19.64 5.04
CA THR A 37 -15.18 20.58 6.07
C THR A 37 -13.66 20.51 6.22
N ALA A 38 -13.08 19.30 6.26
CA ALA A 38 -11.63 19.11 6.34
C ALA A 38 -10.89 19.73 5.15
N CYS A 39 -11.47 19.68 3.93
CA CYS A 39 -10.90 20.33 2.75
C CYS A 39 -10.67 21.84 2.96
N GLY A 40 -11.59 22.52 3.65
CA GLY A 40 -11.46 23.94 3.96
C GLY A 40 -10.27 24.24 4.89
N TYR A 41 -9.94 23.36 5.82
CA TYR A 41 -8.77 23.50 6.71
C TYR A 41 -7.45 23.13 6.02
N MET A 42 -7.51 22.25 5.03
CA MET A 42 -6.33 21.75 4.32
C MET A 42 -6.05 22.49 2.99
N ASP A 43 -6.80 23.54 2.72
CA ASP A 43 -6.70 24.34 1.46
C ASP A 43 -6.87 23.48 0.20
N VAL A 44 -7.80 22.52 0.25
CA VAL A 44 -8.16 21.64 -0.87
C VAL A 44 -9.42 22.17 -1.55
N TYR A 45 -9.37 22.34 -2.86
CA TYR A 45 -10.52 22.78 -3.64
C TYR A 45 -11.61 21.72 -3.71
N VAL A 46 -12.87 22.13 -3.43
CA VAL A 46 -14.04 21.26 -3.56
C VAL A 46 -14.87 21.67 -4.76
N HIS A 47 -15.07 20.74 -5.69
CA HIS A 47 -15.80 20.93 -6.94
C HIS A 47 -17.11 20.15 -6.90
N PRO A 48 -18.28 20.79 -6.99
CA PRO A 48 -19.53 20.08 -7.14
C PRO A 48 -19.61 19.43 -8.54
N ILE A 49 -20.04 18.19 -8.59
CA ILE A 49 -20.25 17.44 -9.84
C ILE A 49 -21.64 16.81 -9.88
N THR A 50 -22.11 16.53 -11.09
CA THR A 50 -23.38 15.83 -11.30
C THR A 50 -23.24 14.31 -11.08
N ASP A 51 -24.35 13.62 -10.75
CA ASP A 51 -24.37 12.15 -10.67
C ASP A 51 -23.93 11.50 -12.00
N LYS A 52 -24.18 12.14 -13.13
CA LYS A 52 -23.72 11.68 -14.44
C LYS A 52 -22.20 11.74 -14.55
N ALA A 53 -21.58 12.82 -14.09
CA ALA A 53 -20.13 12.95 -14.08
C ALA A 53 -19.50 11.93 -13.12
N ALA A 54 -20.05 11.76 -11.93
CA ALA A 54 -19.60 10.75 -10.96
C ALA A 54 -19.61 9.33 -11.53
N LYS A 55 -20.67 8.97 -12.27
CA LYS A 55 -20.75 7.70 -12.98
C LYS A 55 -19.64 7.48 -14.01
N HIS A 56 -19.21 8.53 -14.69
CA HIS A 56 -18.14 8.44 -15.69
C HIS A 56 -16.74 8.38 -15.05
N LEU A 57 -16.58 8.97 -13.87
CA LEU A 57 -15.31 8.94 -13.13
C LEU A 57 -15.12 7.62 -12.38
N SER A 58 -16.21 6.94 -12.02
CA SER A 58 -16.16 5.72 -11.24
C SER A 58 -15.84 4.49 -12.08
N ASP A 59 -14.93 3.67 -11.59
CA ASP A 59 -14.65 2.32 -12.13
C ASP A 59 -15.57 1.25 -11.50
N THR A 60 -16.50 1.63 -10.63
CA THR A 60 -17.39 0.71 -9.92
C THR A 60 -18.82 0.79 -10.47
N ALA A 61 -19.56 -0.30 -10.30
CA ALA A 61 -20.97 -0.34 -10.72
C ALA A 61 -21.82 0.72 -10.00
N THR A 62 -21.47 1.07 -8.78
CA THR A 62 -22.16 2.10 -7.99
C THR A 62 -21.13 3.09 -7.46
N SER A 63 -21.18 4.32 -7.98
CA SER A 63 -20.28 5.38 -7.52
C SER A 63 -20.63 5.85 -6.11
N THR A 64 -19.60 6.16 -5.31
CA THR A 64 -19.77 6.84 -4.02
C THR A 64 -20.12 8.33 -4.17
N GLY A 65 -19.85 8.91 -5.35
CA GLY A 65 -20.02 10.33 -5.63
C GLY A 65 -18.96 11.23 -4.98
N LEU A 66 -17.91 10.63 -4.39
CA LEU A 66 -16.81 11.34 -3.73
C LEU A 66 -15.47 10.90 -4.32
N PHE A 67 -14.73 11.84 -4.89
CA PHE A 67 -13.45 11.59 -5.55
C PHE A 67 -12.43 12.65 -5.10
N ALA A 68 -11.15 12.30 -5.18
CA ALA A 68 -10.06 13.25 -5.05
C ALA A 68 -9.00 13.06 -6.12
N VAL A 69 -8.42 14.17 -6.56
CA VAL A 69 -7.17 14.20 -7.31
C VAL A 69 -6.03 14.33 -6.31
N CYS A 70 -5.10 13.40 -6.38
CA CYS A 70 -4.01 13.30 -5.42
C CYS A 70 -2.65 13.33 -6.10
N ARG A 71 -1.65 13.78 -5.35
CA ARG A 71 -0.23 13.70 -5.70
C ARG A 71 0.48 12.78 -4.70
N PRO A 72 0.23 11.46 -4.77
CA PRO A 72 0.91 10.53 -3.90
C PRO A 72 2.40 10.56 -4.19
N VAL A 73 3.20 10.42 -3.15
CA VAL A 73 4.66 10.37 -3.25
C VAL A 73 5.07 8.91 -3.16
N LEU A 74 5.61 8.37 -4.25
CA LEU A 74 6.34 7.11 -4.17
C LEU A 74 7.70 7.38 -3.54
N TRP A 75 7.99 6.67 -2.44
CA TRP A 75 9.29 6.72 -1.79
C TRP A 75 10.30 5.87 -2.56
N THR A 76 11.57 6.05 -2.29
CA THR A 76 12.60 5.09 -2.70
C THR A 76 12.87 4.09 -1.58
N ALA A 77 13.28 2.87 -1.91
CA ALA A 77 13.69 1.89 -0.92
C ALA A 77 14.79 2.45 0.00
N GLY A 78 15.77 3.17 -0.58
CA GLY A 78 16.83 3.81 0.20
C GLY A 78 16.33 4.86 1.21
N LYS A 79 15.28 5.62 0.87
CA LYS A 79 14.71 6.60 1.81
C LYS A 79 13.96 5.90 2.95
N ILE A 80 13.27 4.79 2.70
CA ILE A 80 12.65 3.97 3.75
C ILE A 80 13.74 3.43 4.68
N MET A 81 14.82 2.85 4.11
CA MET A 81 15.92 2.29 4.89
C MET A 81 16.67 3.32 5.73
N ALA A 82 16.82 4.55 5.23
CA ALA A 82 17.45 5.64 5.96
C ALA A 82 16.71 6.00 7.26
N GLY A 83 15.43 5.72 7.35
CA GLY A 83 14.61 5.85 8.56
C GLY A 83 14.88 4.80 9.64
N LYS A 84 15.77 3.84 9.41
CA LYS A 84 16.09 2.72 10.30
C LYS A 84 14.82 1.94 10.70
N PRO A 85 14.07 1.40 9.72
CA PRO A 85 12.83 0.70 9.96
C PRO A 85 13.03 -0.55 10.82
N LYS A 86 12.00 -0.91 11.57
CA LYS A 86 11.94 -2.16 12.36
C LYS A 86 11.16 -3.24 11.64
N LEU A 87 10.17 -2.85 10.85
CA LEU A 87 9.31 -3.77 10.12
C LEU A 87 9.04 -3.24 8.71
N VAL A 88 9.39 -4.04 7.70
CA VAL A 88 9.15 -3.70 6.29
C VAL A 88 8.49 -4.88 5.59
N SER A 89 7.45 -4.61 4.84
CA SER A 89 6.82 -5.58 3.95
C SER A 89 7.40 -5.45 2.55
N VAL A 90 7.77 -6.57 1.93
CA VAL A 90 8.38 -6.60 0.59
C VAL A 90 7.57 -7.54 -0.31
N PRO A 91 6.49 -7.03 -0.95
CA PRO A 91 5.81 -7.77 -2.00
C PRO A 91 6.71 -7.96 -3.21
N VAL A 92 6.96 -9.21 -3.60
CA VAL A 92 7.85 -9.57 -4.71
C VAL A 92 7.02 -10.04 -5.90
N LEU A 93 7.19 -9.41 -7.06
CA LEU A 93 6.49 -9.76 -8.31
C LEU A 93 4.96 -9.79 -8.18
N THR A 94 4.41 -9.04 -7.25
CA THR A 94 2.95 -8.96 -7.03
C THR A 94 2.27 -8.33 -8.23
N SER A 95 1.36 -9.05 -8.85
CA SER A 95 0.69 -8.66 -10.09
C SER A 95 -0.77 -8.26 -9.90
N GLU A 96 -1.42 -8.76 -8.84
CA GLU A 96 -2.85 -8.51 -8.59
C GLU A 96 -3.04 -7.23 -7.76
N PRO A 97 -3.76 -6.21 -8.30
CA PRO A 97 -3.95 -4.93 -7.61
C PRO A 97 -4.65 -5.06 -6.25
N GLY A 98 -5.58 -6.02 -6.11
CA GLY A 98 -6.28 -6.27 -4.85
C GLY A 98 -5.34 -6.74 -3.74
N ASN A 99 -4.42 -7.66 -4.06
CA ASN A 99 -3.42 -8.16 -3.14
C ASN A 99 -2.39 -7.08 -2.77
N ALA A 100 -1.96 -6.30 -3.75
CA ALA A 100 -1.07 -5.17 -3.51
C ALA A 100 -1.67 -4.17 -2.53
N GLY A 101 -2.92 -3.76 -2.73
CA GLY A 101 -3.63 -2.85 -1.82
C GLY A 101 -3.85 -3.47 -0.44
N THR A 102 -4.18 -4.76 -0.37
CA THR A 102 -4.34 -5.49 0.89
C THR A 102 -3.03 -5.55 1.67
N LEU A 103 -1.89 -5.79 1.01
CA LEU A 103 -0.58 -5.78 1.66
C LEU A 103 -0.23 -4.39 2.21
N ILE A 104 -0.50 -3.31 1.46
CA ILE A 104 -0.31 -1.93 1.97
C ILE A 104 -1.17 -1.71 3.22
N ARG A 105 -2.46 -2.05 3.14
CA ARG A 105 -3.41 -1.87 4.24
C ARG A 105 -3.04 -2.68 5.47
N THR A 106 -2.66 -3.94 5.30
CA THR A 106 -2.27 -4.80 6.41
C THR A 106 -0.97 -4.31 7.04
N SER A 107 0.01 -3.89 6.23
CA SER A 107 1.28 -3.34 6.71
C SER A 107 1.08 -2.08 7.56
N ASP A 108 0.22 -1.15 7.09
CA ASP A 108 -0.13 0.06 7.83
C ASP A 108 -0.81 -0.29 9.17
N ALA A 109 -1.82 -1.16 9.14
CA ALA A 109 -2.56 -1.58 10.33
C ALA A 109 -1.67 -2.28 11.37
N MET A 110 -0.65 -3.00 10.94
CA MET A 110 0.30 -3.71 11.80
C MET A 110 1.50 -2.84 12.23
N GLY A 111 1.52 -1.57 11.86
CA GLY A 111 2.57 -0.62 12.24
C GLY A 111 3.90 -0.85 11.55
N ALA A 112 3.89 -1.37 10.31
CA ALA A 112 5.11 -1.45 9.51
C ALA A 112 5.60 -0.04 9.15
N ASP A 113 6.92 0.10 9.01
CA ASP A 113 7.58 1.37 8.69
C ASP A 113 7.61 1.66 7.18
N GLY A 114 7.27 0.66 6.36
CA GLY A 114 7.19 0.83 4.91
C GLY A 114 6.84 -0.45 4.16
N VAL A 115 6.47 -0.25 2.89
CA VAL A 115 6.21 -1.32 1.93
C VAL A 115 7.07 -1.09 0.69
N ILE A 116 7.86 -2.09 0.29
CA ILE A 116 8.74 -2.01 -0.88
C ILE A 116 8.31 -3.07 -1.90
N PHE A 117 7.64 -2.66 -2.96
CA PHE A 117 7.32 -3.53 -4.08
C PHE A 117 8.59 -3.81 -4.90
N ALA A 118 9.02 -5.08 -4.93
CA ALA A 118 10.25 -5.50 -5.55
C ALA A 118 10.02 -6.30 -6.83
N GLY A 119 10.75 -5.96 -7.88
CA GLY A 119 10.62 -6.57 -9.21
C GLY A 119 9.52 -5.97 -10.06
N GLU A 120 9.13 -6.68 -11.10
CA GLU A 120 8.04 -6.28 -12.00
C GLU A 120 6.68 -6.50 -11.31
N THR A 121 6.23 -5.48 -10.60
CA THR A 121 4.98 -5.49 -9.84
C THR A 121 3.92 -4.61 -10.50
N VAL A 122 2.67 -4.78 -10.09
CA VAL A 122 1.62 -3.80 -10.35
C VAL A 122 2.05 -2.43 -9.83
N ASP A 123 1.57 -1.36 -10.48
CA ASP A 123 1.83 0.01 -10.02
C ASP A 123 1.13 0.27 -8.68
N PRO A 124 1.87 0.51 -7.59
CA PRO A 124 1.28 0.79 -6.28
C PRO A 124 0.39 2.06 -6.27
N LEU A 125 0.61 2.97 -7.21
CA LEU A 125 -0.19 4.19 -7.36
C LEU A 125 -1.38 4.02 -8.29
N GLY A 126 -1.60 2.82 -8.84
CA GLY A 126 -2.75 2.53 -9.69
C GLY A 126 -4.08 2.69 -8.92
N CYS A 127 -5.13 3.17 -9.59
CA CYS A 127 -6.44 3.44 -8.96
C CYS A 127 -7.02 2.22 -8.23
N LYS A 128 -6.83 1.02 -8.77
CA LYS A 128 -7.31 -0.22 -8.14
C LYS A 128 -6.56 -0.55 -6.85
N VAL A 129 -5.22 -0.33 -6.83
CA VAL A 129 -4.39 -0.52 -5.62
C VAL A 129 -4.75 0.53 -4.57
N ALA A 130 -4.84 1.79 -4.96
CA ALA A 130 -5.22 2.89 -4.07
C ALA A 130 -6.57 2.64 -3.39
N ARG A 131 -7.57 2.14 -4.16
CA ARG A 131 -8.87 1.75 -3.61
C ARG A 131 -8.76 0.58 -2.64
N ALA A 132 -8.06 -0.49 -3.02
CA ALA A 132 -7.90 -1.68 -2.18
C ALA A 132 -7.11 -1.40 -0.89
N SER A 133 -6.24 -0.39 -0.90
CA SER A 133 -5.50 0.05 0.29
C SER A 133 -6.34 0.83 1.30
N ALA A 134 -7.57 1.23 0.94
CA ALA A 134 -8.53 1.91 1.81
C ALA A 134 -7.93 3.16 2.54
N GLY A 135 -7.05 3.91 1.87
CA GLY A 135 -6.40 5.11 2.42
C GLY A 135 -4.99 4.88 2.95
N SER A 136 -4.62 3.65 3.30
CA SER A 136 -3.28 3.34 3.86
C SER A 136 -2.13 3.72 2.94
N LEU A 137 -2.36 3.78 1.61
CA LEU A 137 -1.38 4.29 0.64
C LEU A 137 -0.85 5.69 0.99
N PHE A 138 -1.64 6.50 1.69
CA PHE A 138 -1.29 7.87 2.08
C PHE A 138 -0.69 7.95 3.48
N HIS A 139 -0.75 6.89 4.28
CA HIS A 139 -0.25 6.84 5.64
C HIS A 139 1.14 6.22 5.75
N ILE A 140 1.38 5.10 5.04
CA ILE A 140 2.63 4.36 5.13
C ILE A 140 3.55 4.68 3.94
N PRO A 141 4.87 4.82 4.12
CA PRO A 141 5.81 4.93 3.01
C PRO A 141 5.73 3.71 2.08
N VAL A 142 5.48 3.96 0.79
CA VAL A 142 5.44 2.93 -0.25
C VAL A 142 6.51 3.21 -1.29
N ALA A 143 7.32 2.22 -1.60
CA ALA A 143 8.34 2.27 -2.65
C ALA A 143 8.10 1.18 -3.70
N ARG A 144 8.62 1.39 -4.90
CA ARG A 144 8.72 0.38 -5.96
C ARG A 144 10.12 0.39 -6.52
N ASP A 145 10.74 -0.77 -6.60
CA ASP A 145 12.08 -0.95 -7.18
C ASP A 145 12.09 -2.21 -8.03
N PRO A 146 12.31 -2.11 -9.37
CA PRO A 146 12.30 -3.26 -10.25
C PRO A 146 13.51 -4.19 -10.02
N ASN A 147 14.55 -3.74 -9.32
CA ASN A 147 15.75 -4.53 -9.05
C ASN A 147 15.66 -5.21 -7.68
N ILE A 148 15.19 -6.46 -7.67
CA ILE A 148 15.03 -7.26 -6.44
C ILE A 148 16.35 -7.40 -5.68
N LYS A 149 17.48 -7.63 -6.38
CA LYS A 149 18.79 -7.79 -5.74
C LYS A 149 19.25 -6.51 -5.03
N ASP A 150 18.95 -5.37 -5.61
CA ASP A 150 19.23 -4.07 -5.00
C ASP A 150 18.41 -3.84 -3.74
N VAL A 151 17.12 -4.21 -3.76
CA VAL A 151 16.26 -4.18 -2.58
C VAL A 151 16.83 -5.07 -1.47
N LEU A 152 17.15 -6.33 -1.76
CA LEU A 152 17.74 -7.26 -0.78
C LEU A 152 19.06 -6.74 -0.22
N GLY A 153 19.92 -6.17 -1.08
CA GLY A 153 21.17 -5.54 -0.66
C GLY A 153 20.96 -4.38 0.31
N LYS A 154 19.99 -3.51 0.05
CA LYS A 154 19.62 -2.39 0.94
C LYS A 154 19.08 -2.87 2.29
N LEU A 155 18.21 -3.89 2.30
CA LEU A 155 17.68 -4.47 3.53
C LEU A 155 18.83 -5.02 4.42
N ARG A 156 19.70 -5.83 3.86
CA ARG A 156 20.85 -6.43 4.58
C ARG A 156 21.83 -5.38 5.07
N SER A 157 22.18 -4.40 4.24
CA SER A 157 23.10 -3.31 4.64
C SER A 157 22.54 -2.42 5.74
N SER A 158 21.21 -2.40 5.91
CA SER A 158 20.52 -1.70 7.01
C SER A 158 20.40 -2.54 8.29
N GLY A 159 20.94 -3.76 8.31
CA GLY A 159 20.91 -4.64 9.47
C GLY A 159 19.59 -5.35 9.71
N MET A 160 18.71 -5.42 8.70
CA MET A 160 17.46 -6.16 8.80
C MET A 160 17.67 -7.64 8.51
N GLN A 161 17.05 -8.52 9.29
CA GLN A 161 16.86 -9.89 8.86
C GLN A 161 15.81 -9.94 7.75
N VAL A 162 16.01 -10.83 6.79
CA VAL A 162 15.11 -11.03 5.65
C VAL A 162 14.44 -12.39 5.80
N LEU A 163 13.14 -12.39 6.03
CA LEU A 163 12.34 -13.59 6.18
C LEU A 163 11.45 -13.81 4.94
N ALA A 164 11.48 -15.01 4.40
CA ALA A 164 10.63 -15.39 3.27
C ALA A 164 9.39 -16.15 3.76
N THR A 165 8.21 -15.73 3.32
CA THR A 165 7.00 -16.54 3.51
C THR A 165 7.03 -17.72 2.54
N ALA A 166 6.99 -18.96 3.06
CA ALA A 166 7.01 -20.16 2.27
C ALA A 166 6.10 -21.22 2.90
N ALA A 167 5.29 -21.89 2.08
CA ALA A 167 4.37 -22.93 2.55
C ALA A 167 5.12 -24.15 3.14
N ASP A 168 6.32 -24.41 2.62
CA ASP A 168 7.24 -25.48 3.04
C ASP A 168 8.41 -24.95 3.90
N GLY A 169 8.25 -23.78 4.51
CA GLY A 169 9.28 -23.17 5.36
C GLY A 169 9.69 -24.09 6.53
N GLU A 170 10.99 -24.05 6.87
CA GLU A 170 11.56 -24.84 7.93
C GLU A 170 11.20 -24.38 9.34
N VAL A 171 10.75 -23.14 9.49
CA VAL A 171 10.38 -22.56 10.78
C VAL A 171 8.92 -22.13 10.77
N ASP A 172 8.16 -22.51 11.80
CA ASP A 172 6.82 -21.99 11.98
C ASP A 172 6.87 -20.53 12.46
N LEU A 173 5.89 -19.71 12.03
CA LEU A 173 5.84 -18.30 12.43
C LEU A 173 5.90 -18.11 13.95
N ALA A 174 5.28 -19.02 14.71
CA ALA A 174 5.28 -18.96 16.17
C ALA A 174 6.67 -19.14 16.81
N ASP A 175 7.59 -19.80 16.09
CA ASP A 175 8.94 -20.10 16.56
C ASP A 175 9.99 -19.15 15.96
N ALA A 176 9.60 -18.27 15.06
CA ALA A 176 10.50 -17.30 14.43
C ALA A 176 10.92 -16.21 15.44
N ASP A 177 12.22 -15.90 15.47
CA ASP A 177 12.72 -14.76 16.26
C ASP A 177 12.41 -13.44 15.53
N LEU A 178 11.43 -12.72 16.04
CA LEU A 178 10.98 -11.42 15.52
C LEU A 178 11.46 -10.24 16.39
N SER A 179 12.41 -10.45 17.27
CA SER A 179 12.97 -9.41 18.15
C SER A 179 13.88 -8.42 17.43
N GLN A 180 14.36 -8.78 16.25
CA GLN A 180 15.23 -7.96 15.40
C GLN A 180 14.43 -7.18 14.35
N PRO A 181 15.00 -6.08 13.79
CA PRO A 181 14.44 -5.44 12.60
C PRO A 181 14.25 -6.47 11.47
N THR A 182 13.03 -6.56 10.94
CA THR A 182 12.62 -7.65 10.04
C THR A 182 12.01 -7.12 8.75
N ALA A 183 12.44 -7.65 7.62
CA ALA A 183 11.79 -7.50 6.32
C ALA A 183 11.13 -8.83 5.92
N TRP A 184 9.84 -8.79 5.61
CA TRP A 184 9.08 -9.94 5.14
C TRP A 184 8.95 -9.94 3.63
N LEU A 185 9.45 -10.97 2.96
CA LEU A 185 9.24 -11.21 1.55
C LEU A 185 7.92 -11.97 1.34
N PHE A 186 7.02 -11.37 0.59
CA PHE A 186 5.77 -11.99 0.16
C PHE A 186 5.87 -12.33 -1.33
N GLY A 187 5.70 -13.59 -1.66
CA GLY A 187 5.79 -14.07 -3.03
C GLY A 187 4.59 -13.71 -3.90
N ASN A 188 4.76 -13.91 -5.21
CA ASN A 188 3.68 -13.82 -6.18
C ASN A 188 2.59 -14.86 -5.87
N GLU A 189 1.34 -14.52 -6.15
CA GLU A 189 0.15 -15.33 -5.82
C GLU A 189 0.15 -16.70 -6.51
N ALA A 190 0.71 -16.79 -7.72
CA ALA A 190 0.72 -18.02 -8.50
C ALA A 190 2.00 -18.85 -8.35
N HIS A 191 3.13 -18.19 -8.12
CA HIS A 191 4.46 -18.83 -8.19
C HIS A 191 5.27 -18.70 -6.89
N GLY A 192 4.72 -18.03 -5.88
CA GLY A 192 5.44 -17.76 -4.64
C GLY A 192 6.69 -16.91 -4.86
N LEU A 193 7.74 -17.18 -4.09
CA LEU A 193 9.04 -16.50 -4.21
C LEU A 193 10.00 -17.23 -5.16
N GLY A 194 9.72 -18.49 -5.54
CA GLY A 194 10.66 -19.29 -6.33
C GLY A 194 12.02 -19.38 -5.66
N ASP A 195 13.10 -19.28 -6.47
CA ASP A 195 14.49 -19.36 -5.98
C ASP A 195 14.87 -18.19 -5.04
N LEU A 196 14.10 -17.10 -5.00
CA LEU A 196 14.37 -15.98 -4.10
C LEU A 196 14.20 -16.33 -2.62
N GLN A 197 13.42 -17.36 -2.30
CA GLN A 197 13.29 -17.84 -0.92
C GLN A 197 14.62 -18.31 -0.33
N ASP A 198 15.53 -18.81 -1.17
CA ASP A 198 16.84 -19.31 -0.73
C ASP A 198 17.84 -18.16 -0.45
N GLU A 199 17.51 -16.96 -0.88
CA GLU A 199 18.26 -15.75 -0.53
C GLU A 199 17.81 -15.12 0.79
N ALA A 200 16.75 -15.61 1.43
CA ALA A 200 16.32 -15.15 2.75
C ALA A 200 17.18 -15.77 3.86
N ASP A 201 17.24 -15.08 5.00
CA ASP A 201 17.93 -15.60 6.18
C ASP A 201 17.18 -16.80 6.79
N MET A 202 15.86 -16.85 6.55
CA MET A 202 14.98 -17.92 7.06
C MET A 202 13.72 -17.99 6.19
N ARG A 203 13.24 -19.21 5.94
CA ARG A 203 11.93 -19.46 5.33
C ARG A 203 10.92 -19.79 6.42
N VAL A 204 9.87 -18.99 6.49
CA VAL A 204 8.88 -19.07 7.57
C VAL A 204 7.55 -19.56 7.02
N ARG A 205 7.04 -20.60 7.65
CA ARG A 205 5.74 -21.19 7.35
C ARG A 205 4.65 -20.57 8.22
N ILE A 206 3.55 -20.18 7.59
CA ILE A 206 2.32 -19.82 8.28
C ILE A 206 1.38 -21.01 8.13
N PRO A 207 1.05 -21.74 9.23
CA PRO A 207 0.15 -22.88 9.14
C PRO A 207 -1.24 -22.46 8.64
N ILE A 208 -1.71 -23.09 7.58
CA ILE A 208 -3.05 -22.91 7.03
C ILE A 208 -3.80 -24.22 7.24
N LEU A 209 -4.90 -24.18 7.98
CA LEU A 209 -5.63 -25.37 8.43
C LEU A 209 -6.85 -25.74 7.55
N GLY A 210 -7.04 -25.09 6.41
CA GLY A 210 -8.17 -25.36 5.51
C GLY A 210 -7.95 -24.91 4.09
#